data_6ee7f4883015005be101a00044c2b160
#
_entry.id   6ee7f4883015005be101a00044c2b160
#
_cell.length_a   1.000
_cell.length_b   1.000
_cell.length_c   1.000
_cell.angle_alpha   90.00
_cell.angle_beta   90.00
_cell.angle_gamma   90.00
#
_symmetry.space_group_name_H-M   'P 1'
#
loop_
_entity.id
_entity.type
_entity.pdbx_description
1 polymer ?
#
loop_
_entity_poly.entity_id
_entity_poly.type
_entity_poly.pdbx_seq_one_letter_code
_entity_poly.pdbx_strand_id
1 'polypeptide(L)'
;MFGTQSGKSLGTLVVLFLATTLATAQTPSSTTDWKPVEDAMGRTGQVSGDAIRFGMPRKDLHVTLDGVEIKPALALGSWAAFKKDGNAAMVMGDLVLTESEIQPVMAKLQEGGIQESAVHNHLIGESPRILYMHIASHGDPLQMAKAIKDALALTHTPPAEAAAATPPTSELGFDQKQVEQALGHSGKVNGGVLQVGVPRAETITDSGMSVPPSMGVATALNFQPTGNGKAAITGDFVLLNKEVNPVMKALRQNGIAVTAVHSHMLMEEPRLFFMHFWANDDAVKLAKGLRAALDQTNSAK
;
A
#
# COMPACT_ATOMS: atom_id res chain seq x y z
N MET A 1 78.76 59.51 20.24
CA MET A 1 78.08 58.99 21.43
C MET A 1 77.16 57.89 20.98
N PHE A 2 77.27 56.82 21.62
CA PHE A 2 76.86 55.50 21.16
C PHE A 2 75.33 55.31 21.09
N GLY A 3 74.84 54.76 19.95
CA GLY A 3 73.50 54.33 19.75
C GLY A 3 73.48 52.84 19.43
N THR A 4 72.90 52.04 20.31
CA THR A 4 72.76 50.57 20.19
C THR A 4 71.55 50.21 19.32
N GLN A 5 71.80 49.43 18.30
CA GLN A 5 70.75 48.80 17.50
C GLN A 5 70.28 47.56 18.20
N SER A 6 68.95 47.45 18.41
CA SER A 6 68.25 46.26 18.89
C SER A 6 67.61 45.55 17.70
N GLY A 7 68.12 44.35 17.38
CA GLY A 7 67.54 43.46 16.34
C GLY A 7 66.29 42.75 16.90
N LYS A 8 65.20 42.86 16.17
CA LYS A 8 63.98 42.06 16.45
C LYS A 8 63.99 40.84 15.53
N SER A 9 64.16 39.68 16.11
CA SER A 9 63.94 38.40 15.49
C SER A 9 62.45 38.13 15.31
N LEU A 10 62.01 37.94 14.09
CA LEU A 10 60.64 37.56 13.73
C LEU A 10 60.57 36.02 13.68
N GLY A 11 60.05 35.41 14.75
CA GLY A 11 59.82 33.97 14.75
C GLY A 11 58.52 33.62 13.97
N THR A 12 58.69 32.92 12.88
CA THR A 12 57.59 32.39 12.07
C THR A 12 57.02 31.18 12.76
N LEU A 13 55.81 31.30 13.26
CA LEU A 13 55.05 30.20 13.88
C LEU A 13 54.35 29.41 12.73
N VAL A 14 54.83 28.20 12.41
CA VAL A 14 54.17 27.29 11.47
C VAL A 14 53.13 26.51 12.26
N VAL A 15 51.83 26.82 12.03
CA VAL A 15 50.72 26.08 12.58
C VAL A 15 50.38 24.94 11.62
N LEU A 16 50.71 23.71 12.02
CA LEU A 16 50.35 22.50 11.29
C LEU A 16 48.87 22.18 11.58
N PHE A 17 47.97 22.41 10.61
CA PHE A 17 46.60 21.92 10.69
C PHE A 17 46.58 20.42 10.34
N LEU A 18 46.38 19.56 11.36
CA LEU A 18 46.03 18.16 11.14
C LEU A 18 44.54 18.10 10.73
N ALA A 19 44.27 17.91 9.45
CA ALA A 19 42.91 17.60 8.98
C ALA A 19 42.60 16.13 9.31
N THR A 20 41.86 15.89 10.37
CA THR A 20 41.26 14.58 10.67
C THR A 20 40.08 14.37 9.73
N THR A 21 40.27 13.59 8.68
CA THR A 21 39.15 13.09 7.86
C THR A 21 38.37 12.05 8.68
N LEU A 22 37.21 12.44 9.19
CA LEU A 22 36.22 11.48 9.69
C LEU A 22 35.70 10.71 8.48
N ALA A 23 36.20 9.49 8.30
CA ALA A 23 35.58 8.50 7.41
C ALA A 23 34.25 8.11 8.03
N THR A 24 33.14 8.61 7.49
CA THR A 24 31.82 8.08 7.78
C THR A 24 31.76 6.66 7.20
N ALA A 25 31.89 5.67 8.07
CA ALA A 25 31.60 4.29 7.70
C ALA A 25 30.12 4.23 7.29
N GLN A 26 29.85 4.18 5.97
CA GLN A 26 28.55 3.76 5.46
C GLN A 26 28.35 2.32 5.90
N THR A 27 27.47 2.08 6.87
CA THR A 27 26.95 0.76 7.16
C THR A 27 26.37 0.21 5.88
N PRO A 28 26.81 -0.97 5.39
CA PRO A 28 26.18 -1.58 4.23
C PRO A 28 24.71 -1.81 4.60
N SER A 29 23.79 -1.20 3.85
CA SER A 29 22.38 -1.56 3.88
C SER A 29 22.30 -3.02 3.47
N SER A 30 22.16 -3.92 4.43
CA SER A 30 21.92 -5.33 4.15
C SER A 30 20.55 -5.41 3.47
N THR A 31 20.56 -5.56 2.15
CA THR A 31 19.33 -5.87 1.44
C THR A 31 18.78 -7.16 2.03
N THR A 32 17.59 -7.08 2.62
CA THR A 32 16.92 -8.25 3.19
C THR A 32 16.79 -9.32 2.10
N ASP A 33 17.32 -10.53 2.37
CA ASP A 33 17.10 -11.67 1.48
C ASP A 33 15.69 -12.19 1.67
N TRP A 34 14.84 -11.96 0.66
CA TRP A 34 13.46 -12.42 0.61
C TRP A 34 13.27 -13.72 -0.17
N LYS A 35 14.32 -14.24 -0.79
CA LYS A 35 14.23 -15.44 -1.63
C LYS A 35 13.59 -16.64 -0.91
N PRO A 36 13.90 -16.94 0.36
CA PRO A 36 13.23 -18.04 1.07
C PRO A 36 11.71 -17.82 1.23
N VAL A 37 11.27 -16.57 1.43
CA VAL A 37 9.84 -16.24 1.54
C VAL A 37 9.15 -16.35 0.17
N GLU A 38 9.80 -15.90 -0.90
CA GLU A 38 9.31 -16.08 -2.27
C GLU A 38 9.12 -17.55 -2.63
N ASP A 39 10.09 -18.41 -2.28
CA ASP A 39 10.03 -19.84 -2.52
C ASP A 39 8.88 -20.48 -1.72
N ALA A 40 8.71 -20.10 -0.44
CA ALA A 40 7.62 -20.56 0.39
C ALA A 40 6.24 -20.13 -0.15
N MET A 41 6.10 -18.86 -0.60
CA MET A 41 4.90 -18.34 -1.25
C MET A 41 4.68 -18.97 -2.65
N GLY A 42 5.74 -19.46 -3.30
CA GLY A 42 5.71 -19.91 -4.69
C GLY A 42 5.45 -18.77 -5.68
N ARG A 43 5.83 -17.53 -5.34
CA ARG A 43 5.61 -16.31 -6.12
C ARG A 43 6.76 -15.33 -5.90
N THR A 44 7.07 -14.54 -6.94
CA THR A 44 7.96 -13.39 -6.81
C THR A 44 7.23 -12.20 -6.21
N GLY A 45 7.84 -11.52 -5.24
CA GLY A 45 7.30 -10.32 -4.62
C GLY A 45 7.95 -9.04 -5.15
N GLN A 46 7.33 -7.90 -4.82
CA GLN A 46 7.90 -6.58 -5.07
C GLN A 46 8.49 -6.04 -3.77
N VAL A 47 9.80 -5.80 -3.76
CA VAL A 47 10.50 -5.23 -2.61
C VAL A 47 10.30 -3.72 -2.58
N SER A 48 9.93 -3.18 -1.43
CA SER A 48 9.80 -1.75 -1.16
C SER A 48 10.34 -1.44 0.23
N GLY A 49 11.53 -0.83 0.28
CA GLY A 49 12.25 -0.63 1.54
C GLY A 49 12.60 -1.96 2.23
N ASP A 50 12.13 -2.13 3.46
CA ASP A 50 12.33 -3.32 4.29
C ASP A 50 11.17 -4.33 4.22
N ALA A 51 10.22 -4.12 3.29
CA ALA A 51 9.09 -4.99 3.07
C ALA A 51 9.09 -5.60 1.67
N ILE A 52 8.46 -6.78 1.56
CA ILE A 52 8.15 -7.44 0.29
C ILE A 52 6.64 -7.64 0.18
N ARG A 53 6.06 -7.35 -0.99
CA ARG A 53 4.63 -7.48 -1.24
C ARG A 53 4.37 -8.43 -2.41
N PHE A 54 3.47 -9.38 -2.20
CA PHE A 54 3.00 -10.34 -3.18
C PHE A 54 1.61 -9.96 -3.66
N GLY A 55 1.46 -9.73 -4.96
CA GLY A 55 0.16 -9.51 -5.59
C GLY A 55 -0.43 -10.82 -6.13
N MET A 56 -1.72 -11.02 -5.92
CA MET A 56 -2.44 -12.24 -6.28
C MET A 56 -3.80 -11.88 -6.89
N PRO A 57 -3.78 -11.30 -8.12
CA PRO A 57 -5.02 -10.85 -8.77
C PRO A 57 -5.94 -12.01 -9.09
N ARG A 58 -7.23 -11.88 -8.77
CA ARG A 58 -8.30 -12.85 -9.05
C ARG A 58 -8.81 -12.66 -10.49
N LYS A 59 -7.98 -13.06 -11.44
CA LYS A 59 -8.32 -13.02 -12.87
C LYS A 59 -9.37 -14.05 -13.29
N ASP A 60 -9.67 -14.99 -12.41
CA ASP A 60 -10.73 -16.00 -12.53
C ASP A 60 -12.13 -15.43 -12.26
N LEU A 61 -12.22 -14.27 -11.61
CA LEU A 61 -13.49 -13.65 -11.24
C LEU A 61 -13.95 -12.64 -12.31
N HIS A 62 -15.21 -12.76 -12.71
CA HIS A 62 -15.92 -11.80 -13.56
C HIS A 62 -16.99 -11.09 -12.72
N VAL A 63 -16.62 -9.99 -12.11
CA VAL A 63 -17.48 -9.22 -11.20
C VAL A 63 -17.98 -7.98 -11.91
N THR A 64 -19.27 -7.70 -11.81
CA THR A 64 -19.89 -6.50 -12.36
C THR A 64 -20.55 -5.66 -11.28
N LEU A 65 -20.49 -4.34 -11.40
CA LEU A 65 -21.19 -3.39 -10.56
C LEU A 65 -21.67 -2.20 -11.41
N ASP A 66 -22.95 -1.86 -11.32
CA ASP A 66 -23.57 -0.78 -12.11
C ASP A 66 -23.28 -0.88 -13.62
N GLY A 67 -23.24 -2.12 -14.15
CA GLY A 67 -22.93 -2.39 -15.57
C GLY A 67 -21.45 -2.27 -15.93
N VAL A 68 -20.56 -2.05 -14.97
CA VAL A 68 -19.10 -2.02 -15.16
C VAL A 68 -18.51 -3.36 -14.77
N GLU A 69 -17.78 -4.01 -15.69
CA GLU A 69 -16.93 -5.15 -15.35
C GLU A 69 -15.70 -4.67 -14.58
N ILE A 70 -15.51 -5.19 -13.36
CA ILE A 70 -14.45 -4.79 -12.44
C ILE A 70 -13.14 -5.48 -12.83
N LYS A 71 -12.14 -4.71 -13.21
CA LYS A 71 -10.79 -5.24 -13.47
C LYS A 71 -10.13 -5.71 -12.17
N PRO A 72 -9.32 -6.77 -12.21
CA PRO A 72 -8.55 -7.21 -11.04
C PRO A 72 -7.74 -6.09 -10.39
N ALA A 73 -7.12 -5.21 -11.19
CA ALA A 73 -6.33 -4.08 -10.71
C ALA A 73 -7.18 -2.96 -10.06
N LEU A 74 -8.51 -2.94 -10.27
CA LEU A 74 -9.40 -1.98 -9.61
C LEU A 74 -9.71 -2.41 -8.17
N ALA A 75 -10.23 -3.65 -8.00
CA ALA A 75 -10.70 -4.12 -6.71
C ALA A 75 -10.49 -5.62 -6.44
N LEU A 76 -10.10 -6.46 -7.42
CA LEU A 76 -10.03 -7.92 -7.25
C LEU A 76 -8.59 -8.42 -7.06
N GLY A 77 -7.76 -7.66 -6.38
CA GLY A 77 -6.35 -7.98 -6.16
C GLY A 77 -6.08 -8.41 -4.72
N SER A 78 -6.08 -9.71 -4.43
CA SER A 78 -5.51 -10.21 -3.18
C SER A 78 -4.05 -9.83 -3.06
N TRP A 79 -3.58 -9.62 -1.83
CA TRP A 79 -2.17 -9.36 -1.57
C TRP A 79 -1.76 -9.81 -0.18
N ALA A 80 -0.46 -10.09 -0.01
CA ALA A 80 0.19 -10.25 1.29
C ALA A 80 1.53 -9.52 1.27
N ALA A 81 1.89 -8.86 2.37
CA ALA A 81 3.16 -8.16 2.49
C ALA A 81 3.85 -8.55 3.80
N PHE A 82 5.16 -8.75 3.72
CA PHE A 82 6.00 -9.14 4.85
C PHE A 82 7.00 -8.05 5.14
N LYS A 83 7.23 -7.78 6.43
CA LYS A 83 8.31 -6.93 6.92
C LYS A 83 9.08 -7.69 7.99
N LYS A 84 10.42 -7.78 7.86
CA LYS A 84 11.25 -8.46 8.84
C LYS A 84 11.37 -7.72 10.17
N ASP A 85 11.45 -8.51 11.23
CA ASP A 85 11.80 -8.09 12.58
C ASP A 85 12.77 -9.09 13.19
N GLY A 86 14.07 -8.87 13.00
CA GLY A 86 15.10 -9.85 13.34
C GLY A 86 14.89 -11.17 12.59
N ASN A 87 14.69 -12.26 13.33
CA ASN A 87 14.39 -13.58 12.77
C ASN A 87 12.89 -13.81 12.52
N ALA A 88 12.02 -12.94 13.03
CA ALA A 88 10.59 -12.95 12.79
C ALA A 88 10.21 -12.01 11.66
N ALA A 89 8.92 -11.95 11.35
CA ALA A 89 8.32 -10.99 10.46
C ALA A 89 6.91 -10.63 10.92
N MET A 90 6.48 -9.43 10.56
CA MET A 90 5.08 -9.07 10.48
C MET A 90 4.57 -9.44 9.08
N VAL A 91 3.38 -10.01 8.98
CA VAL A 91 2.63 -10.15 7.73
C VAL A 91 1.31 -9.41 7.83
N MET A 92 0.94 -8.73 6.76
CA MET A 92 -0.38 -8.14 6.57
C MET A 92 -0.87 -8.47 5.17
N GLY A 93 -2.19 -8.57 5.00
CA GLY A 93 -2.74 -8.89 3.70
C GLY A 93 -4.24 -8.65 3.61
N ASP A 94 -4.73 -8.76 2.38
CA ASP A 94 -6.14 -8.66 2.05
C ASP A 94 -6.45 -9.70 0.97
N LEU A 95 -7.32 -10.65 1.28
CA LEU A 95 -7.67 -11.77 0.41
C LEU A 95 -9.04 -11.54 -0.20
N VAL A 96 -9.12 -11.56 -1.52
CA VAL A 96 -10.36 -11.47 -2.29
C VAL A 96 -10.97 -12.85 -2.42
N LEU A 97 -12.16 -13.05 -1.87
CA LEU A 97 -12.79 -14.35 -1.71
C LEU A 97 -14.25 -14.34 -2.19
N THR A 98 -14.68 -15.43 -2.79
CA THR A 98 -16.11 -15.72 -2.95
C THR A 98 -16.71 -16.15 -1.61
N GLU A 99 -18.03 -16.08 -1.47
CA GLU A 99 -18.73 -16.50 -0.22
C GLU A 99 -18.38 -17.94 0.19
N SER A 100 -18.24 -18.85 -0.76
CA SER A 100 -17.90 -20.26 -0.50
C SER A 100 -16.44 -20.48 -0.08
N GLU A 101 -15.53 -19.56 -0.40
CA GLU A 101 -14.11 -19.66 -0.06
C GLU A 101 -13.79 -19.15 1.36
N ILE A 102 -14.67 -18.35 1.97
CA ILE A 102 -14.40 -17.68 3.27
C ILE A 102 -14.06 -18.67 4.37
N GLN A 103 -14.96 -19.62 4.64
CA GLN A 103 -14.78 -20.52 5.78
C GLN A 103 -13.62 -21.50 5.60
N PRO A 104 -13.42 -22.14 4.41
CA PRO A 104 -12.25 -22.99 4.20
C PRO A 104 -10.92 -22.24 4.30
N VAL A 105 -10.84 -21.04 3.72
CA VAL A 105 -9.63 -20.21 3.77
C VAL A 105 -9.32 -19.78 5.20
N MET A 106 -10.31 -19.27 5.94
CA MET A 106 -10.18 -18.89 7.34
C MET A 106 -9.66 -20.06 8.21
N ALA A 107 -10.30 -21.23 8.11
CA ALA A 107 -9.86 -22.41 8.86
C ALA A 107 -8.41 -22.76 8.54
N LYS A 108 -8.01 -22.69 7.26
CA LYS A 108 -6.66 -23.03 6.84
C LYS A 108 -5.61 -22.02 7.32
N LEU A 109 -5.95 -20.74 7.34
CA LEU A 109 -5.10 -19.68 7.89
C LEU A 109 -4.87 -19.89 9.39
N GLN A 110 -5.93 -20.17 10.15
CA GLN A 110 -5.88 -20.43 11.59
C GLN A 110 -5.07 -21.68 11.93
N GLU A 111 -5.20 -22.78 11.16
CA GLU A 111 -4.34 -23.96 11.27
C GLU A 111 -2.85 -23.61 11.11
N GLY A 112 -2.56 -22.65 10.24
CA GLY A 112 -1.20 -22.14 9.98
C GLY A 112 -0.73 -21.06 10.95
N GLY A 113 -1.55 -20.66 11.95
CA GLY A 113 -1.23 -19.64 12.95
C GLY A 113 -1.37 -18.20 12.44
N ILE A 114 -2.05 -18.00 11.31
CA ILE A 114 -2.37 -16.65 10.78
C ILE A 114 -3.66 -16.15 11.45
N GLN A 115 -3.66 -14.89 11.85
CA GLN A 115 -4.81 -14.23 12.45
C GLN A 115 -5.55 -13.39 11.40
N GLU A 116 -6.87 -13.44 11.44
CA GLU A 116 -7.76 -12.58 10.66
C GLU A 116 -8.16 -11.38 11.51
N SER A 117 -8.24 -10.22 10.88
CA SER A 117 -8.63 -8.98 11.54
C SER A 117 -9.97 -8.41 11.04
N ALA A 118 -10.41 -8.79 9.85
CA ALA A 118 -11.71 -8.42 9.31
C ALA A 118 -12.17 -9.37 8.19
N VAL A 119 -13.48 -9.50 8.04
CA VAL A 119 -14.16 -10.04 6.86
C VAL A 119 -15.26 -9.06 6.48
N HIS A 120 -15.20 -8.48 5.30
CA HIS A 120 -16.09 -7.38 4.90
C HIS A 120 -16.23 -7.27 3.39
N ASN A 121 -17.07 -6.33 2.92
CA ASN A 121 -17.20 -5.95 1.52
C ASN A 121 -16.35 -4.71 1.20
N HIS A 122 -15.86 -4.57 -0.04
CA HIS A 122 -15.37 -3.29 -0.57
C HIS A 122 -16.46 -2.58 -1.39
N LEU A 123 -17.29 -3.34 -2.06
CA LEU A 123 -18.34 -2.86 -2.97
C LEU A 123 -19.72 -3.21 -2.38
N ILE A 124 -20.78 -2.61 -2.93
CA ILE A 124 -22.16 -2.93 -2.60
C ILE A 124 -22.96 -3.10 -3.89
N GLY A 125 -23.61 -4.25 -4.04
CA GLY A 125 -24.45 -4.55 -5.21
C GLY A 125 -23.71 -5.19 -6.37
N GLU A 126 -22.46 -5.58 -6.19
CA GLU A 126 -21.68 -6.34 -7.16
C GLU A 126 -22.21 -7.76 -7.35
N SER A 127 -21.98 -8.31 -8.54
CA SER A 127 -22.36 -9.69 -8.88
C SER A 127 -21.25 -10.37 -9.68
N PRO A 128 -20.79 -11.58 -9.29
CA PRO A 128 -21.11 -12.26 -8.02
C PRO A 128 -20.61 -11.45 -6.82
N ARG A 129 -21.18 -11.73 -5.64
CA ARG A 129 -20.77 -11.10 -4.39
C ARG A 129 -19.36 -11.55 -4.01
N ILE A 130 -18.52 -10.58 -3.65
CA ILE A 130 -17.12 -10.78 -3.25
C ILE A 130 -16.93 -10.21 -1.85
N LEU A 131 -16.18 -10.93 -1.05
CA LEU A 131 -15.78 -10.50 0.29
C LEU A 131 -14.26 -10.41 0.38
N TYR A 132 -13.79 -9.65 1.35
CA TYR A 132 -12.39 -9.39 1.59
C TYR A 132 -12.04 -9.79 3.00
N MET A 133 -10.92 -10.50 3.16
CA MET A 133 -10.45 -10.97 4.45
C MET A 133 -9.08 -10.39 4.74
N HIS A 134 -9.00 -9.52 5.75
CA HIS A 134 -7.73 -9.00 6.23
C HIS A 134 -7.06 -10.00 7.15
N ILE A 135 -5.75 -10.14 6.95
CA ILE A 135 -4.85 -10.94 7.79
C ILE A 135 -3.76 -10.05 8.37
N ALA A 136 -3.42 -10.28 9.64
CA ALA A 136 -2.32 -9.60 10.32
C ALA A 136 -1.73 -10.53 11.38
N SER A 137 -0.44 -10.92 11.22
CA SER A 137 0.23 -11.83 12.14
C SER A 137 1.71 -11.50 12.28
N HIS A 138 2.30 -11.99 13.38
CA HIS A 138 3.72 -11.93 13.66
C HIS A 138 4.25 -13.33 13.91
N GLY A 139 5.41 -13.68 13.35
CA GLY A 139 6.00 -15.01 13.56
C GLY A 139 7.10 -15.37 12.56
N ASP A 140 7.31 -16.65 12.39
CA ASP A 140 8.25 -17.17 11.41
C ASP A 140 7.77 -16.87 9.98
N PRO A 141 8.54 -16.12 9.16
CA PRO A 141 8.10 -15.70 7.84
C PRO A 141 7.86 -16.87 6.87
N LEU A 142 8.58 -17.99 7.02
CA LEU A 142 8.43 -19.15 6.13
C LEU A 142 7.16 -19.94 6.47
N GLN A 143 6.87 -20.10 7.76
CA GLN A 143 5.63 -20.74 8.20
C GLN A 143 4.42 -19.91 7.76
N MET A 144 4.45 -18.59 7.96
CA MET A 144 3.36 -17.69 7.55
C MET A 144 3.18 -17.70 6.03
N ALA A 145 4.27 -17.64 5.26
CA ALA A 145 4.20 -17.69 3.79
C ALA A 145 3.58 -19.01 3.29
N LYS A 146 3.99 -20.14 3.89
CA LYS A 146 3.42 -21.46 3.59
C LYS A 146 1.94 -21.52 3.94
N ALA A 147 1.54 -21.04 5.11
CA ALA A 147 0.14 -21.04 5.55
C ALA A 147 -0.77 -20.23 4.58
N ILE A 148 -0.30 -19.04 4.15
CA ILE A 148 -1.02 -18.22 3.17
C ILE A 148 -1.11 -18.94 1.82
N LYS A 149 -0.03 -19.54 1.34
CA LYS A 149 -0.03 -20.32 0.11
C LYS A 149 -1.02 -21.49 0.17
N ASP A 150 -1.02 -22.25 1.27
CA ASP A 150 -1.89 -23.39 1.47
C ASP A 150 -3.37 -22.97 1.54
N ALA A 151 -3.66 -21.81 2.16
CA ALA A 151 -5.01 -21.23 2.19
C ALA A 151 -5.47 -20.78 0.80
N LEU A 152 -4.59 -20.13 0.03
CA LEU A 152 -4.88 -19.71 -1.36
C LEU A 152 -5.14 -20.91 -2.29
N ALA A 153 -4.55 -22.08 -2.01
CA ALA A 153 -4.80 -23.30 -2.77
C ALA A 153 -6.25 -23.81 -2.63
N LEU A 154 -7.02 -23.31 -1.68
CA LEU A 154 -8.46 -23.58 -1.51
C LEU A 154 -9.35 -22.60 -2.29
N THR A 155 -8.75 -21.68 -3.03
CA THR A 155 -9.42 -20.71 -3.90
C THR A 155 -9.08 -20.99 -5.36
N HIS A 156 -9.80 -20.34 -6.28
CA HIS A 156 -9.45 -20.35 -7.70
C HIS A 156 -8.44 -19.26 -8.06
N THR A 157 -7.70 -18.70 -7.07
CA THR A 157 -6.64 -17.71 -7.34
C THR A 157 -5.63 -18.28 -8.33
N PRO A 158 -5.39 -17.65 -9.48
CA PRO A 158 -4.45 -18.16 -10.45
C PRO A 158 -3.03 -18.34 -9.87
N PRO A 159 -2.29 -19.36 -10.34
CA PRO A 159 -0.89 -19.52 -9.95
C PRO A 159 -0.06 -18.29 -10.34
N ALA A 160 1.13 -18.17 -9.78
CA ALA A 160 2.05 -17.11 -10.17
C ALA A 160 2.36 -17.21 -11.68
N GLU A 161 2.09 -16.13 -12.39
CA GLU A 161 2.57 -16.01 -13.77
C GLU A 161 4.05 -15.66 -13.76
N ALA A 162 4.83 -16.20 -14.69
CA ALA A 162 6.17 -15.69 -14.96
C ALA A 162 6.05 -14.18 -15.24
N ALA A 163 6.97 -13.38 -14.70
CA ALA A 163 6.96 -11.93 -14.87
C ALA A 163 6.81 -11.58 -16.36
N ALA A 164 5.61 -11.29 -16.79
CA ALA A 164 5.35 -10.83 -18.15
C ALA A 164 6.00 -9.46 -18.30
N ALA A 165 6.65 -9.23 -19.46
CA ALA A 165 7.09 -7.90 -19.83
C ALA A 165 5.92 -6.93 -19.66
N THR A 166 6.17 -5.78 -19.06
CA THR A 166 5.17 -4.75 -18.77
C THR A 166 4.29 -4.55 -20.02
N PRO A 167 2.98 -4.78 -19.95
CA PRO A 167 2.11 -4.51 -21.08
C PRO A 167 2.27 -3.06 -21.51
N PRO A 168 2.15 -2.72 -22.79
CA PRO A 168 2.18 -1.35 -23.23
C PRO A 168 1.13 -0.57 -22.41
N THR A 169 1.50 0.65 -22.01
CA THR A 169 0.60 1.59 -21.32
C THR A 169 -0.69 1.71 -22.12
N SER A 170 -1.74 1.03 -21.67
CA SER A 170 -3.06 1.17 -22.29
C SER A 170 -3.50 2.60 -22.05
N GLU A 171 -3.91 3.32 -23.12
CA GLU A 171 -4.52 4.63 -22.98
C GLU A 171 -5.72 4.52 -22.06
N LEU A 172 -5.75 5.37 -21.02
CA LEU A 172 -6.81 5.34 -20.01
C LEU A 172 -8.17 5.87 -20.52
N GLY A 173 -8.19 6.50 -21.72
CA GLY A 173 -9.42 7.09 -22.25
C GLY A 173 -9.94 8.28 -21.46
N PHE A 174 -9.19 8.77 -20.47
CA PHE A 174 -9.33 10.06 -19.77
C PHE A 174 -7.94 10.70 -19.58
N ASP A 175 -7.91 12.03 -19.32
CA ASP A 175 -6.66 12.77 -19.13
C ASP A 175 -6.05 12.47 -17.74
N GLN A 176 -5.05 11.58 -17.69
CA GLN A 176 -4.34 11.22 -16.47
C GLN A 176 -3.72 12.44 -15.77
N LYS A 177 -3.14 13.37 -16.53
CA LYS A 177 -2.49 14.55 -15.95
C LYS A 177 -3.49 15.47 -15.25
N GLN A 178 -4.68 15.65 -15.81
CA GLN A 178 -5.73 16.44 -15.17
C GLN A 178 -6.25 15.74 -13.90
N VAL A 179 -6.37 14.41 -13.91
CA VAL A 179 -6.74 13.63 -12.71
C VAL A 179 -5.69 13.81 -11.63
N GLU A 180 -4.40 13.63 -11.95
CA GLU A 180 -3.29 13.78 -11.01
C GLU A 180 -3.19 15.21 -10.45
N GLN A 181 -3.37 16.23 -11.31
CA GLN A 181 -3.40 17.63 -10.88
C GLN A 181 -4.57 17.89 -9.92
N ALA A 182 -5.75 17.36 -10.22
CA ALA A 182 -6.93 17.52 -9.37
C ALA A 182 -6.75 16.84 -8.01
N LEU A 183 -6.09 15.68 -7.97
CA LEU A 183 -5.76 14.96 -6.74
C LEU A 183 -4.59 15.60 -5.96
N GLY A 184 -3.67 16.26 -6.67
CA GLY A 184 -2.40 16.72 -6.11
C GLY A 184 -1.38 15.60 -5.88
N HIS A 185 -1.59 14.42 -6.46
CA HIS A 185 -0.73 13.24 -6.32
C HIS A 185 -0.63 12.51 -7.66
N SER A 186 0.58 12.00 -7.96
CA SER A 186 0.83 11.19 -9.15
C SER A 186 0.48 9.72 -8.91
N GLY A 187 0.11 9.01 -9.98
CA GLY A 187 -0.23 7.59 -9.95
C GLY A 187 0.59 6.75 -10.92
N LYS A 188 0.34 5.45 -10.87
CA LYS A 188 0.90 4.46 -11.80
C LYS A 188 -0.24 3.72 -12.49
N VAL A 189 -0.08 3.44 -13.78
CA VAL A 189 -1.02 2.59 -14.50
C VAL A 189 -0.64 1.13 -14.32
N ASN A 190 -1.57 0.34 -13.82
CA ASN A 190 -1.43 -1.08 -13.63
C ASN A 190 -2.68 -1.80 -14.14
N GLY A 191 -2.53 -2.77 -15.04
CA GLY A 191 -3.66 -3.51 -15.61
C GLY A 191 -4.75 -2.62 -16.25
N GLY A 192 -4.37 -1.44 -16.77
CA GLY A 192 -5.30 -0.47 -17.35
C GLY A 192 -6.16 0.27 -16.30
N VAL A 193 -5.66 0.40 -15.07
CA VAL A 193 -6.23 1.18 -13.97
C VAL A 193 -5.17 2.16 -13.48
N LEU A 194 -5.51 3.43 -13.35
CA LEU A 194 -4.65 4.41 -12.68
C LEU A 194 -4.78 4.22 -11.17
N GLN A 195 -3.67 3.95 -10.50
CA GLN A 195 -3.59 3.72 -9.06
C GLN A 195 -2.76 4.82 -8.41
N VAL A 196 -3.36 5.56 -7.48
CA VAL A 196 -2.73 6.65 -6.73
C VAL A 196 -2.69 6.26 -5.26
N GLY A 197 -1.48 6.20 -4.69
CA GLY A 197 -1.28 5.92 -3.27
C GLY A 197 -0.92 7.21 -2.53
N VAL A 198 -1.61 7.49 -1.43
CA VAL A 198 -1.38 8.69 -0.61
C VAL A 198 -1.06 8.25 0.82
N PRO A 199 0.22 8.28 1.23
CA PRO A 199 0.62 7.91 2.58
C PRO A 199 0.02 8.86 3.63
N ARG A 200 -0.09 8.39 4.85
CA ARG A 200 -0.36 9.25 6.00
C ARG A 200 0.88 10.02 6.43
N ALA A 201 0.70 11.16 7.06
CA ALA A 201 1.81 11.91 7.66
C ALA A 201 2.26 11.31 9.00
N GLU A 202 1.38 10.56 9.69
CA GLU A 202 1.72 9.87 10.92
C GLU A 202 2.52 8.59 10.66
N THR A 203 3.42 8.26 11.59
CA THR A 203 3.99 6.92 11.67
C THR A 203 2.94 5.98 12.26
N ILE A 204 2.65 4.92 11.53
CA ILE A 204 1.75 3.87 12.00
C ILE A 204 2.59 2.73 12.57
N THR A 205 2.19 2.19 13.72
CA THR A 205 2.80 1.00 14.32
C THR A 205 1.73 -0.05 14.56
N ASP A 206 2.12 -1.31 14.54
CA ASP A 206 1.32 -2.43 15.01
C ASP A 206 2.20 -3.29 15.91
N SER A 207 1.74 -3.55 17.13
CA SER A 207 2.49 -4.30 18.15
C SER A 207 3.92 -3.78 18.36
N GLY A 208 4.10 -2.46 18.25
CA GLY A 208 5.39 -1.77 18.41
C GLY A 208 6.28 -1.73 17.16
N MET A 209 5.91 -2.38 16.08
CA MET A 209 6.62 -2.33 14.79
C MET A 209 6.04 -1.24 13.89
N SER A 210 6.89 -0.47 13.21
CA SER A 210 6.42 0.48 12.20
C SER A 210 5.83 -0.23 10.99
N VAL A 211 4.65 0.20 10.53
CA VAL A 211 3.98 -0.33 9.34
C VAL A 211 4.23 0.62 8.17
N PRO A 212 4.98 0.20 7.13
CA PRO A 212 5.24 1.07 5.99
C PRO A 212 3.99 1.20 5.09
N PRO A 213 3.87 2.27 4.30
CA PRO A 213 2.74 2.51 3.39
C PRO A 213 2.43 1.34 2.46
N SER A 214 3.46 0.57 2.04
CA SER A 214 3.33 -0.60 1.16
C SER A 214 2.59 -1.78 1.80
N MET A 215 2.36 -1.75 3.11
CA MET A 215 1.64 -2.77 3.88
C MET A 215 0.19 -2.38 4.18
N GLY A 216 -0.45 -1.57 3.33
CA GLY A 216 -1.89 -1.30 3.40
C GLY A 216 -2.30 -0.14 4.30
N VAL A 217 -1.34 0.73 4.73
CA VAL A 217 -1.62 1.93 5.54
C VAL A 217 -1.47 3.23 4.75
N ALA A 218 -1.58 3.17 3.42
CA ALA A 218 -1.72 4.34 2.55
C ALA A 218 -3.12 4.37 1.94
N THR A 219 -3.73 5.54 1.86
CA THR A 219 -4.97 5.74 1.10
C THR A 219 -4.72 5.34 -0.36
N ALA A 220 -5.57 4.47 -0.88
CA ALA A 220 -5.54 4.01 -2.27
C ALA A 220 -6.73 4.58 -3.05
N LEU A 221 -6.43 5.22 -4.18
CA LEU A 221 -7.44 5.81 -5.06
C LEU A 221 -7.24 5.25 -6.47
N ASN A 222 -8.17 4.40 -6.91
CA ASN A 222 -8.05 3.69 -8.17
C ASN A 222 -9.10 4.17 -9.18
N PHE A 223 -8.68 4.35 -10.44
CA PHE A 223 -9.52 4.82 -11.54
C PHE A 223 -9.46 3.82 -12.70
N GLN A 224 -10.55 3.14 -12.95
CA GLN A 224 -10.72 2.26 -14.10
C GLN A 224 -11.48 3.01 -15.19
N PRO A 225 -10.95 3.17 -16.42
CA PRO A 225 -11.67 3.82 -17.50
C PRO A 225 -12.95 3.06 -17.88
N THR A 226 -14.04 3.80 -18.06
CA THR A 226 -15.35 3.28 -18.51
C THR A 226 -15.80 3.89 -19.83
N GLY A 227 -14.93 4.66 -20.51
CA GLY A 227 -15.15 5.30 -21.79
C GLY A 227 -15.60 6.76 -21.66
N ASN A 228 -15.45 7.52 -22.74
CA ASN A 228 -15.92 8.93 -22.86
C ASN A 228 -15.43 9.85 -21.73
N GLY A 229 -14.16 9.72 -21.29
CA GLY A 229 -13.60 10.53 -20.21
C GLY A 229 -14.04 10.13 -18.79
N LYS A 230 -14.86 9.07 -18.67
CA LYS A 230 -15.35 8.56 -17.39
C LYS A 230 -14.43 7.50 -16.79
N ALA A 231 -14.53 7.37 -15.48
CA ALA A 231 -13.89 6.30 -14.73
C ALA A 231 -14.83 5.74 -13.65
N ALA A 232 -14.78 4.42 -13.45
CA ALA A 232 -15.23 3.81 -12.22
C ALA A 232 -14.11 3.95 -11.18
N ILE A 233 -14.44 4.42 -9.99
CA ILE A 233 -13.49 4.60 -8.90
C ILE A 233 -13.85 3.76 -7.70
N THR A 234 -12.84 3.17 -7.07
CA THR A 234 -12.89 2.61 -5.73
C THR A 234 -11.51 2.66 -5.10
N GLY A 235 -11.43 2.40 -3.82
CA GLY A 235 -10.19 2.39 -3.08
C GLY A 235 -10.45 2.37 -1.59
N ASP A 236 -9.50 2.87 -0.84
CA ASP A 236 -9.50 2.76 0.60
C ASP A 236 -8.89 4.02 1.24
N PHE A 237 -9.67 4.81 1.94
CA PHE A 237 -9.18 5.89 2.78
C PHE A 237 -8.67 5.35 4.10
N VAL A 238 -7.45 5.71 4.47
CA VAL A 238 -6.86 5.41 5.79
C VAL A 238 -7.05 6.59 6.72
N LEU A 239 -7.83 6.40 7.79
CA LEU A 239 -8.40 7.49 8.59
C LEU A 239 -8.11 7.34 10.09
N LEU A 240 -7.89 8.45 10.75
CA LEU A 240 -8.06 8.55 12.20
C LEU A 240 -9.55 8.67 12.55
N ASN A 241 -9.93 8.36 13.78
CA ASN A 241 -11.30 8.44 14.27
C ASN A 241 -11.98 9.79 13.99
N LYS A 242 -11.27 10.91 14.18
CA LYS A 242 -11.77 12.27 13.94
C LYS A 242 -12.01 12.60 12.47
N GLU A 243 -11.41 11.83 11.54
CA GLU A 243 -11.47 12.05 10.09
C GLU A 243 -12.62 11.28 9.42
N VAL A 244 -13.13 10.21 10.05
CA VAL A 244 -14.14 9.31 9.46
C VAL A 244 -15.38 10.06 8.98
N ASN A 245 -16.04 10.82 9.83
CA ASN A 245 -17.25 11.54 9.45
C ASN A 245 -16.99 12.73 8.49
N PRO A 246 -15.95 13.55 8.65
CA PRO A 246 -15.58 14.56 7.66
C PRO A 246 -15.34 14.00 6.26
N VAL A 247 -14.55 12.91 6.13
CA VAL A 247 -14.28 12.26 4.84
C VAL A 247 -15.56 11.68 4.24
N MET A 248 -16.36 10.95 5.02
CA MET A 248 -17.65 10.41 4.59
C MET A 248 -18.59 11.51 4.05
N LYS A 249 -18.65 12.65 4.72
CA LYS A 249 -19.45 13.80 4.30
C LYS A 249 -18.92 14.37 2.97
N ALA A 250 -17.60 14.55 2.85
CA ALA A 250 -16.97 15.08 1.65
C ALA A 250 -17.21 14.18 0.43
N LEU A 251 -17.06 12.85 0.57
CA LEU A 251 -17.35 11.89 -0.49
C LEU A 251 -18.80 12.00 -0.96
N ARG A 252 -19.77 11.93 -0.03
CA ARG A 252 -21.20 11.99 -0.37
C ARG A 252 -21.61 13.31 -1.01
N GLN A 253 -21.06 14.43 -0.58
CA GLN A 253 -21.31 15.75 -1.17
C GLN A 253 -20.83 15.87 -2.62
N ASN A 254 -19.85 15.04 -3.01
CA ASN A 254 -19.32 14.97 -4.37
C ASN A 254 -19.87 13.78 -5.18
N GLY A 255 -20.97 13.16 -4.72
CA GLY A 255 -21.64 12.07 -5.44
C GLY A 255 -20.88 10.74 -5.41
N ILE A 256 -19.96 10.56 -4.46
CA ILE A 256 -19.19 9.33 -4.26
C ILE A 256 -19.84 8.56 -3.11
N ALA A 257 -20.33 7.36 -3.39
CA ALA A 257 -20.95 6.50 -2.38
C ALA A 257 -19.89 5.90 -1.46
N VAL A 258 -20.15 5.89 -0.15
CA VAL A 258 -19.36 5.13 0.83
C VAL A 258 -19.92 3.72 0.91
N THR A 259 -19.07 2.71 0.76
CA THR A 259 -19.48 1.31 0.68
C THR A 259 -19.13 0.49 1.90
N ALA A 260 -18.09 0.86 2.66
CA ALA A 260 -17.75 0.23 3.92
C ALA A 260 -16.91 1.16 4.82
N VAL A 261 -16.96 0.90 6.14
CA VAL A 261 -16.02 1.43 7.14
C VAL A 261 -15.64 0.27 8.05
N HIS A 262 -14.34 0.01 8.20
CA HIS A 262 -13.84 -1.15 8.93
C HIS A 262 -12.42 -0.90 9.47
N SER A 263 -11.76 -1.93 10.01
CA SER A 263 -10.36 -1.92 10.45
C SER A 263 -9.56 -2.99 9.71
N HIS A 264 -8.27 -2.74 9.45
CA HIS A 264 -7.35 -3.73 8.87
C HIS A 264 -6.58 -4.50 9.94
N MET A 265 -6.39 -3.89 11.11
CA MET A 265 -5.54 -4.39 12.20
C MET A 265 -6.29 -4.32 13.52
N LEU A 266 -5.77 -5.00 14.54
CA LEU A 266 -6.38 -5.04 15.87
C LEU A 266 -5.59 -4.24 16.91
N MET A 267 -4.28 -4.03 16.69
CA MET A 267 -3.34 -3.50 17.69
C MET A 267 -2.56 -2.27 17.20
N GLU A 268 -3.00 -1.66 16.10
CA GLU A 268 -2.31 -0.51 15.51
C GLU A 268 -2.45 0.77 16.34
N GLU A 269 -1.38 1.57 16.29
CA GLU A 269 -1.30 2.90 16.89
C GLU A 269 -0.75 3.93 15.88
N PRO A 270 -1.44 5.08 15.72
CA PRO A 270 -2.76 5.41 16.25
C PRO A 270 -3.83 4.48 15.64
N ARG A 271 -4.96 4.30 16.34
CA ARG A 271 -6.10 3.52 15.84
C ARG A 271 -6.57 4.05 14.49
N LEU A 272 -6.64 3.16 13.50
CA LEU A 272 -7.07 3.46 12.15
C LEU A 272 -8.45 2.91 11.82
N PHE A 273 -9.12 3.62 10.92
CA PHE A 273 -10.34 3.20 10.24
C PHE A 273 -10.10 3.27 8.74
N PHE A 274 -10.71 2.37 8.02
CA PHE A 274 -10.57 2.24 6.58
C PHE A 274 -11.94 2.41 5.95
N MET A 275 -12.00 3.20 4.85
CA MET A 275 -13.28 3.55 4.24
C MET A 275 -13.25 3.32 2.74
N HIS A 276 -14.06 2.36 2.28
CA HIS A 276 -14.26 2.10 0.87
C HIS A 276 -15.34 3.00 0.27
N PHE A 277 -15.22 3.21 -1.02
CA PHE A 277 -16.11 4.08 -1.79
C PHE A 277 -16.31 3.57 -3.21
N TRP A 278 -17.38 4.03 -3.86
CA TRP A 278 -17.67 3.73 -5.26
C TRP A 278 -18.31 4.93 -5.96
N ALA A 279 -17.92 5.16 -7.21
CA ALA A 279 -18.63 6.01 -8.16
C ALA A 279 -18.19 5.67 -9.59
N ASN A 280 -19.04 6.01 -10.58
CA ASN A 280 -18.71 5.96 -12.01
C ASN A 280 -19.20 7.24 -12.69
N ASP A 281 -18.29 8.15 -13.00
CA ASP A 281 -18.61 9.46 -13.61
C ASP A 281 -17.36 10.03 -14.34
N ASP A 282 -17.40 11.31 -14.76
CA ASP A 282 -16.24 12.04 -15.27
C ASP A 282 -15.04 11.91 -14.33
N ALA A 283 -13.89 11.46 -14.88
CA ALA A 283 -12.71 11.11 -14.08
C ALA A 283 -12.13 12.32 -13.32
N VAL A 284 -12.13 13.52 -13.94
CA VAL A 284 -11.59 14.74 -13.31
C VAL A 284 -12.54 15.26 -12.23
N LYS A 285 -13.86 15.17 -12.46
CA LYS A 285 -14.86 15.49 -11.43
C LYS A 285 -14.71 14.61 -10.20
N LEU A 286 -14.55 13.28 -10.40
CA LEU A 286 -14.33 12.34 -9.31
C LEU A 286 -13.01 12.62 -8.58
N ALA A 287 -11.93 12.94 -9.31
CA ALA A 287 -10.65 13.32 -8.72
C ALA A 287 -10.76 14.54 -7.79
N LYS A 288 -11.53 15.56 -8.20
CA LYS A 288 -11.83 16.74 -7.34
C LYS A 288 -12.62 16.36 -6.09
N GLY A 289 -13.57 15.43 -6.21
CA GLY A 289 -14.34 14.92 -5.07
C GLY A 289 -13.45 14.14 -4.09
N LEU A 290 -12.55 13.29 -4.60
CA LEU A 290 -11.57 12.58 -3.81
C LEU A 290 -10.55 13.53 -3.15
N ARG A 291 -10.14 14.62 -3.86
CA ARG A 291 -9.28 15.66 -3.26
C ARG A 291 -9.97 16.35 -2.08
N ALA A 292 -11.23 16.70 -2.22
CA ALA A 292 -12.01 17.30 -1.13
C ALA A 292 -12.11 16.37 0.10
N ALA A 293 -12.13 15.05 -0.12
CA ALA A 293 -12.08 14.06 0.95
C ALA A 293 -10.67 13.94 1.55
N LEU A 294 -9.61 13.91 0.73
CA LEU A 294 -8.22 13.90 1.18
C LEU A 294 -7.89 15.14 2.04
N ASP A 295 -8.47 16.30 1.72
CA ASP A 295 -8.30 17.55 2.49
C ASP A 295 -8.84 17.46 3.93
N GLN A 296 -9.63 16.43 4.24
CA GLN A 296 -10.13 16.12 5.58
C GLN A 296 -9.20 15.19 6.37
N THR A 297 -8.09 14.75 5.77
CA THR A 297 -7.12 13.81 6.35
C THR A 297 -5.76 14.48 6.59
N ASN A 298 -4.96 13.90 7.48
CA ASN A 298 -3.56 14.26 7.63
C ASN A 298 -2.68 13.40 6.71
N SER A 299 -2.95 13.46 5.42
CA SER A 299 -2.14 12.77 4.40
C SER A 299 -0.80 13.49 4.18
N ALA A 300 0.23 12.72 3.81
CA ALA A 300 1.51 13.29 3.38
C ALA A 300 1.32 14.12 2.10
N LYS A 301 2.05 15.26 2.01
CA LYS A 301 1.99 16.20 0.88
C LYS A 301 2.95 15.78 -0.22
#